data_e6cf5473c12a912f3e453020019535ad
#
_entry.id   e6cf5473c12a912f3e453020019535ad
#
_cell.length_a   1.000
_cell.length_b   1.000
_cell.length_c   1.000
_cell.angle_alpha   90.00
_cell.angle_beta   90.00
_cell.angle_gamma   90.00
#
_symmetry.space_group_name_H-M   'P 1'
#
loop_
_entity.id
_entity.type
_entity.pdbx_description
1 polymer ?
#
loop_
_entity_poly.entity_id
_entity_poly.type
_entity_poly.pdbx_seq_one_letter_code
_entity_poly.pdbx_strand_id
1 'polypeptide(L)'
;MTTIAKLIAVTIDCAEPRRLAEFYATILGFEVQYAEDEYAGIGDGAVSIYFQRVPERKPAAWPGPDKQFHLDVRVPDVDKAVQEYLELGAGRPDFQPGDGWVVLADPEGHLFCVCPERS
;
A
#
# COMPACT_ATOMS: atom_id res chain seq x y z
N MET A 1 31.65 -6.17 15.50
CA MET A 1 30.38 -5.54 15.91
C MET A 1 29.60 -5.13 14.67
N THR A 2 28.34 -5.51 14.61
CA THR A 2 27.49 -5.18 13.46
C THR A 2 26.87 -3.81 13.65
N THR A 3 26.92 -2.98 12.60
CA THR A 3 26.22 -1.72 12.59
C THR A 3 24.72 -1.99 12.45
N ILE A 4 23.94 -1.42 13.33
CA ILE A 4 22.48 -1.55 13.28
C ILE A 4 21.95 -0.59 12.22
N ALA A 5 21.19 -1.12 11.28
CA ALA A 5 20.55 -0.33 10.24
C ALA A 5 19.20 0.22 10.73
N LYS A 6 18.83 1.38 10.20
CA LYS A 6 17.52 1.98 10.47
C LYS A 6 16.70 1.91 9.19
N LEU A 7 15.49 1.39 9.29
CA LEU A 7 14.57 1.40 8.15
C LEU A 7 14.02 2.81 7.99
N ILE A 8 14.24 3.42 6.84
CA ILE A 8 13.78 4.78 6.58
C ILE A 8 12.62 4.82 5.60
N ALA A 9 12.54 3.86 4.68
CA ALA A 9 11.48 3.90 3.66
C ALA A 9 11.27 2.54 3.02
N VAL A 10 10.08 2.38 2.45
CA VAL A 10 9.76 1.31 1.50
C VAL A 10 9.50 1.98 0.16
N THR A 11 10.07 1.45 -0.92
CA THR A 11 9.84 1.97 -2.26
C THR A 11 8.98 0.99 -3.04
N ILE A 12 7.92 1.50 -3.65
CA ILE A 12 6.96 0.72 -4.42
C ILE A 12 7.10 1.09 -5.90
N ASP A 13 7.31 0.09 -6.75
CA ASP A 13 7.34 0.29 -8.19
C ASP A 13 5.91 0.41 -8.71
N CYS A 14 5.68 1.37 -9.60
CA CYS A 14 4.33 1.67 -10.08
C CYS A 14 4.38 2.34 -11.46
N ALA A 15 3.21 2.49 -12.07
CA ALA A 15 3.11 3.21 -13.34
C ALA A 15 2.88 4.70 -13.14
N GLU A 16 2.13 5.09 -12.10
CA GLU A 16 1.73 6.48 -11.86
C GLU A 16 2.02 6.90 -10.42
N PRO A 17 3.29 7.32 -10.14
CA PRO A 17 3.68 7.65 -8.77
C PRO A 17 2.79 8.67 -8.06
N ARG A 18 2.39 9.75 -8.75
CA ARG A 18 1.55 10.79 -8.15
C ARG A 18 0.22 10.24 -7.66
N ARG A 19 -0.42 9.44 -8.50
CA ARG A 19 -1.73 8.88 -8.20
C ARG A 19 -1.64 7.88 -7.06
N LEU A 20 -0.66 7.00 -7.10
CA LEU A 20 -0.50 5.99 -6.08
C LEU A 20 -0.10 6.61 -4.73
N ALA A 21 0.77 7.62 -4.76
CA ALA A 21 1.14 8.36 -3.56
C ALA A 21 -0.08 9.02 -2.92
N GLU A 22 -0.95 9.62 -3.73
CA GLU A 22 -2.18 10.26 -3.23
C GLU A 22 -3.11 9.24 -2.56
N PHE A 23 -3.27 8.07 -3.17
CA PHE A 23 -4.06 7.00 -2.59
C PHE A 23 -3.55 6.63 -1.20
N TYR A 24 -2.27 6.29 -1.08
CA TYR A 24 -1.71 5.87 0.21
C TYR A 24 -1.62 7.01 1.22
N ALA A 25 -1.34 8.24 0.79
CA ALA A 25 -1.35 9.38 1.69
C ALA A 25 -2.73 9.56 2.31
N THR A 26 -3.77 9.37 1.52
CA THR A 26 -5.16 9.50 1.99
C THR A 26 -5.51 8.43 3.00
N ILE A 27 -5.24 7.16 2.70
CA ILE A 27 -5.65 6.08 3.60
C ILE A 27 -4.79 6.01 4.87
N LEU A 28 -3.52 6.43 4.80
CA LEU A 28 -2.62 6.37 5.95
C LEU A 28 -2.58 7.66 6.77
N GLY A 29 -3.11 8.76 6.22
CA GLY A 29 -2.98 10.05 6.85
C GLY A 29 -1.55 10.60 6.78
N PHE A 30 -0.77 10.17 5.79
CA PHE A 30 0.59 10.65 5.59
C PHE A 30 0.59 11.93 4.76
N GLU A 31 1.64 12.74 4.94
CA GLU A 31 1.82 13.92 4.13
C GLU A 31 2.54 13.58 2.84
N VAL A 32 2.14 14.22 1.74
CA VAL A 32 2.86 14.12 0.49
C VAL A 32 4.08 15.02 0.60
N GLN A 33 5.26 14.42 0.52
CA GLN A 33 6.54 15.13 0.62
C GLN A 33 6.97 15.70 -0.72
N TYR A 34 6.74 14.95 -1.78
CA TYR A 34 6.95 15.39 -3.16
C TYR A 34 6.14 14.49 -4.09
N ALA A 35 5.79 15.03 -5.26
CA ALA A 35 5.03 14.27 -6.25
C ALA A 35 5.44 14.72 -7.65
N GLU A 36 6.22 13.89 -8.32
CA GLU A 36 6.71 14.11 -9.67
C GLU A 36 6.33 12.93 -10.54
N ASP A 37 6.51 13.06 -11.87
CA ASP A 37 6.10 12.00 -12.78
C ASP A 37 6.88 10.70 -12.59
N GLU A 38 8.17 10.81 -12.29
CA GLU A 38 9.04 9.64 -12.11
C GLU A 38 9.09 9.16 -10.67
N TYR A 39 8.83 10.03 -9.70
CA TYR A 39 8.94 9.73 -8.28
C TYR A 39 7.89 10.47 -7.47
N ALA A 40 7.46 9.86 -6.39
CA ALA A 40 6.68 10.53 -5.36
C ALA A 40 7.05 9.96 -4.00
N GLY A 41 6.77 10.71 -2.96
CA GLY A 41 7.06 10.27 -1.60
C GLY A 41 6.06 10.81 -0.60
N ILE A 42 5.70 9.98 0.36
CA ILE A 42 4.81 10.33 1.47
C ILE A 42 5.46 9.88 2.77
N GLY A 43 5.02 10.44 3.88
CA GLY A 43 5.56 10.05 5.17
C GLY A 43 4.82 10.67 6.33
N ASP A 44 5.14 10.16 7.53
CA ASP A 44 4.58 10.67 8.79
C ASP A 44 5.66 11.27 9.71
N GLY A 45 6.86 11.46 9.18
CA GLY A 45 8.01 11.94 9.96
C GLY A 45 8.87 10.83 10.54
N ALA A 46 8.33 9.62 10.67
CA ALA A 46 9.06 8.46 11.18
C ALA A 46 9.43 7.49 10.06
N VAL A 47 8.50 7.22 9.16
CA VAL A 47 8.71 6.31 8.04
C VAL A 47 8.16 6.95 6.78
N SER A 48 8.78 6.64 5.64
CA SER A 48 8.34 7.13 4.34
C SER A 48 8.00 5.96 3.42
N ILE A 49 7.11 6.24 2.48
CA ILE A 49 6.85 5.34 1.36
C ILE A 49 7.16 6.13 0.10
N TYR A 50 8.02 5.59 -0.74
CA TYR A 50 8.39 6.19 -2.01
C TYR A 50 7.76 5.40 -3.14
N PHE A 51 7.49 6.07 -4.24
CA PHE A 51 6.89 5.48 -5.42
C PHE A 51 7.77 5.80 -6.61
N GLN A 52 8.23 4.77 -7.31
CA GLN A 52 9.13 4.93 -8.45
C GLN A 52 8.43 4.43 -9.70
N ARG A 53 8.49 5.22 -10.75
CA ARG A 53 7.88 4.83 -12.02
C ARG A 53 8.67 3.68 -12.67
N VAL A 54 7.97 2.58 -12.93
CA VAL A 54 8.49 1.41 -13.64
C VAL A 54 7.44 1.06 -14.69
N PRO A 55 7.59 1.58 -15.93
CA PRO A 55 6.50 1.52 -16.93
C PRO A 55 6.06 0.12 -17.32
N GLU A 56 6.95 -0.85 -17.26
CA GLU A 56 6.65 -2.21 -17.72
C GLU A 56 6.35 -3.19 -16.59
N ARG A 57 6.19 -2.69 -15.37
CA ARG A 57 5.88 -3.57 -14.26
C ARG A 57 4.51 -4.21 -14.43
N LYS A 58 4.37 -5.44 -13.94
CA LYS A 58 3.08 -6.15 -13.93
C LYS A 58 2.70 -6.48 -12.49
N PRO A 59 1.41 -6.35 -12.13
CA PRO A 59 0.97 -6.80 -10.81
C PRO A 59 1.15 -8.30 -10.67
N ALA A 60 1.40 -8.75 -9.43
CA ALA A 60 1.46 -10.18 -9.13
C ALA A 60 0.08 -10.80 -9.33
N ALA A 61 0.05 -12.03 -9.85
CA ALA A 61 -1.19 -12.78 -9.93
C ALA A 61 -1.70 -13.11 -8.53
N TRP A 62 -3.01 -13.01 -8.32
CA TRP A 62 -3.60 -13.29 -7.02
C TRP A 62 -4.86 -14.16 -7.18
N PRO A 63 -4.97 -15.28 -6.45
CA PRO A 63 -3.91 -15.87 -5.63
C PRO A 63 -2.77 -16.42 -6.46
N GLY A 64 -1.58 -16.52 -5.88
CA GLY A 64 -0.42 -17.08 -6.57
C GLY A 64 0.87 -16.85 -5.79
N PRO A 65 1.98 -17.42 -6.27
CA PRO A 65 3.27 -17.35 -5.57
C PRO A 65 4.10 -16.10 -5.86
N ASP A 66 3.63 -15.21 -6.72
CA ASP A 66 4.43 -14.08 -7.21
C ASP A 66 4.54 -12.93 -6.23
N LYS A 67 3.61 -12.83 -5.29
CA LYS A 67 3.62 -11.77 -4.28
C LYS A 67 4.77 -12.03 -3.31
N GLN A 68 5.64 -11.04 -3.14
CA GLN A 68 6.79 -11.15 -2.23
C GLN A 68 6.64 -10.29 -0.99
N PHE A 69 6.09 -9.10 -1.15
CA PHE A 69 5.84 -8.17 -0.05
C PHE A 69 4.43 -7.66 -0.13
N HIS A 70 3.89 -7.26 1.03
CA HIS A 70 2.63 -6.53 1.07
C HIS A 70 2.61 -5.67 2.33
N LEU A 71 1.77 -4.65 2.31
CA LEU A 71 1.58 -3.79 3.47
C LEU A 71 0.39 -4.31 4.27
N ASP A 72 0.47 -4.20 5.59
CA ASP A 72 -0.66 -4.43 6.48
C ASP A 72 -1.03 -3.10 7.10
N VAL A 73 -2.30 -2.73 7.02
CA VAL A 73 -2.81 -1.53 7.68
C VAL A 73 -3.81 -1.92 8.75
N ARG A 74 -3.74 -1.27 9.88
CA ARG A 74 -4.62 -1.54 11.02
C ARG A 74 -5.68 -0.45 11.10
N VAL A 75 -6.92 -0.87 11.20
CA VAL A 75 -8.05 0.06 11.21
C VAL A 75 -9.02 -0.28 12.35
N PRO A 76 -9.75 0.69 12.89
CA PRO A 76 -10.75 0.42 13.93
C PRO A 76 -11.95 -0.39 13.44
N ASP A 77 -12.36 -0.19 12.18
CA ASP A 77 -13.54 -0.83 11.59
C ASP A 77 -13.19 -1.30 10.19
N VAL A 78 -12.95 -2.59 10.03
CA VAL A 78 -12.51 -3.18 8.76
C VAL A 78 -13.53 -2.97 7.65
N ASP A 79 -14.81 -3.22 7.91
CA ASP A 79 -15.84 -3.10 6.88
C ASP A 79 -15.97 -1.68 6.37
N LYS A 80 -15.91 -0.72 7.27
CA LYS A 80 -15.99 0.70 6.91
C LYS A 80 -14.75 1.12 6.09
N ALA A 81 -13.56 0.69 6.52
CA ALA A 81 -12.32 1.00 5.81
C ALA A 81 -12.33 0.41 4.40
N VAL A 82 -12.78 -0.83 4.26
CA VAL A 82 -12.88 -1.48 2.94
C VAL A 82 -13.77 -0.65 2.02
N GLN A 83 -14.94 -0.22 2.50
CA GLN A 83 -15.84 0.61 1.70
C GLN A 83 -15.18 1.91 1.26
N GLU A 84 -14.51 2.59 2.18
CA GLU A 84 -13.83 3.84 1.86
C GLU A 84 -12.70 3.64 0.84
N TYR A 85 -11.92 2.56 1.02
CA TYR A 85 -10.80 2.30 0.12
C TYR A 85 -11.24 1.91 -1.27
N LEU A 86 -12.35 1.17 -1.38
CA LEU A 86 -12.95 0.87 -2.69
C LEU A 86 -13.39 2.14 -3.41
N GLU A 87 -13.96 3.10 -2.68
CA GLU A 87 -14.35 4.38 -3.25
C GLU A 87 -13.15 5.19 -3.74
N LEU A 88 -11.97 4.98 -3.11
CA LEU A 88 -10.74 5.65 -3.50
C LEU A 88 -10.00 4.95 -4.65
N GLY A 89 -10.52 3.85 -5.13
CA GLY A 89 -9.94 3.16 -6.28
C GLY A 89 -9.32 1.81 -6.01
N ALA A 90 -9.36 1.33 -4.77
CA ALA A 90 -8.89 -0.02 -4.46
C ALA A 90 -9.83 -1.06 -5.06
N GLY A 91 -9.31 -2.26 -5.32
CA GLY A 91 -10.11 -3.40 -5.74
C GLY A 91 -10.17 -4.45 -4.64
N ARG A 92 -11.22 -5.25 -4.64
CA ARG A 92 -11.32 -6.37 -3.71
C ARG A 92 -11.23 -7.68 -4.50
N PRO A 93 -10.11 -8.41 -4.39
CA PRO A 93 -10.00 -9.72 -5.03
C PRO A 93 -11.05 -10.70 -4.48
N ASP A 94 -11.54 -11.60 -5.34
CA ASP A 94 -12.51 -12.60 -4.92
C ASP A 94 -11.93 -13.56 -3.90
N PHE A 95 -10.70 -13.97 -4.10
CA PHE A 95 -10.02 -14.88 -3.16
C PHE A 95 -9.61 -14.12 -1.89
N GLN A 96 -10.12 -14.57 -0.76
CA GLN A 96 -9.77 -14.03 0.56
C GLN A 96 -9.27 -15.19 1.42
N PRO A 97 -8.01 -15.15 1.87
CA PRO A 97 -7.40 -16.27 2.58
C PRO A 97 -7.91 -16.50 4.00
N GLY A 98 -8.59 -15.51 4.59
CA GLY A 98 -9.07 -15.65 5.97
C GLY A 98 -10.26 -14.77 6.27
N ASP A 99 -10.78 -14.89 7.48
CA ASP A 99 -11.97 -14.16 7.94
C ASP A 99 -11.65 -12.95 8.81
N GLY A 100 -10.46 -12.92 9.40
CA GLY A 100 -10.10 -11.89 10.36
C GLY A 100 -9.52 -10.62 9.74
N TRP A 101 -9.26 -10.63 8.45
CA TRP A 101 -8.71 -9.49 7.72
C TRP A 101 -9.18 -9.55 6.27
N VAL A 102 -9.02 -8.45 5.55
CA VAL A 102 -9.41 -8.39 4.14
C VAL A 102 -8.21 -8.02 3.28
N VAL A 103 -7.98 -8.78 2.20
CA VAL A 103 -6.97 -8.46 1.19
C VAL A 103 -7.61 -7.56 0.15
N LEU A 104 -6.97 -6.43 -0.12
CA LEU A 104 -7.35 -5.50 -1.17
C LEU A 104 -6.19 -5.31 -2.14
N ALA A 105 -6.49 -4.78 -3.31
CA ALA A 105 -5.49 -4.33 -4.26
C ALA A 105 -5.56 -2.81 -4.35
N ASP A 106 -4.42 -2.14 -4.38
CA ASP A 106 -4.41 -0.70 -4.61
C ASP A 106 -4.76 -0.39 -6.07
N PRO A 107 -4.87 0.88 -6.46
CA PRO A 107 -5.26 1.22 -7.84
C PRO A 107 -4.35 0.66 -8.93
N GLU A 108 -3.16 0.21 -8.58
CA GLU A 108 -2.25 -0.42 -9.54
C GLU A 108 -2.05 -1.92 -9.34
N GLY A 109 -2.84 -2.51 -8.44
CA GLY A 109 -2.84 -3.96 -8.26
C GLY A 109 -1.87 -4.51 -7.22
N HIS A 110 -1.17 -3.66 -6.46
CA HIS A 110 -0.38 -4.15 -5.34
C HIS A 110 -1.33 -4.59 -4.23
N LEU A 111 -1.04 -5.73 -3.63
CA LEU A 111 -1.89 -6.27 -2.57
C LEU A 111 -1.52 -5.65 -1.23
N PHE A 112 -2.53 -5.39 -0.42
CA PHE A 112 -2.33 -4.99 0.97
C PHE A 112 -3.47 -5.53 1.82
N CYS A 113 -3.22 -5.68 3.10
CA CYS A 113 -4.19 -6.27 4.02
C CYS A 113 -4.75 -5.21 4.95
N VAL A 114 -6.05 -5.25 5.14
CA VAL A 114 -6.77 -4.38 6.09
C VAL A 114 -7.08 -5.23 7.31
N CYS A 115 -6.48 -4.86 8.43
CA CYS A 115 -6.48 -5.66 9.65
C CYS A 115 -7.20 -4.92 10.77
N PRO A 116 -7.90 -5.64 11.67
CA PRO A 116 -8.54 -5.00 12.81
C PRO A 116 -7.53 -4.60 13.87
N GLU A 117 -7.91 -3.63 14.69
CA GLU A 117 -7.14 -3.32 15.88
C GLU A 117 -7.27 -4.46 16.87
N ARG A 118 -6.21 -4.69 17.60
CA ARG A 118 -6.25 -5.67 18.69
C ARG A 118 -6.89 -5.03 19.91
N SER A 119 -7.77 -5.76 20.52
CA SER A 119 -8.36 -5.36 21.80
C SER A 119 -7.47 -5.74 22.97
#